data_eb4a3844565587833822de2ef7dc34fa
#
_entry.id   eb4a3844565587833822de2ef7dc34fa
#
_cell.length_a   1.000
_cell.length_b   1.000
_cell.length_c   1.000
_cell.angle_alpha   90.00
_cell.angle_beta   90.00
_cell.angle_gamma   90.00
#
_symmetry.space_group_name_H-M   'P 1'
#
loop_
_entity.id
_entity.type
_entity.pdbx_description
1 polymer ?
#
loop_
_entity_poly.entity_id
_entity_poly.type
_entity_poly.pdbx_seq_one_letter_code
_entity_poly.pdbx_strand_id
1 'polypeptide(L)'
;MTTEEKDKLFEQTDKVLEIFEQNQPIKSDGTFEIEQVKKTAAEIADILIENKESEKKFLEWMDTHEFWTSPASARFHGNVKGGLAGHSLLVVKQAFFYAKSFAENFMSSKRSDKFTFSASDIFISAIAHDFCKAGSYNLESRKTKDIKGNWKYEPFYKVKTDWRNIGHGNESVLLLLETIPESLQNRTLIEAISRHMGFSDLSDMERINFSLFLQNPLVVLIQLADETAAQWWDL
;
A
#
# COMPACT_ATOMS: atom_id res chain seq x y z
N MET A 1 -7.46 20.05 -8.89
CA MET A 1 -7.27 19.19 -10.09
C MET A 1 -7.93 19.87 -11.27
N THR A 2 -7.21 20.07 -12.37
CA THR A 2 -7.72 20.60 -13.65
C THR A 2 -8.41 19.50 -14.46
N THR A 3 -9.08 19.88 -15.55
CA THR A 3 -9.68 18.88 -16.47
C THR A 3 -8.61 18.01 -17.12
N GLU A 4 -7.49 18.60 -17.54
CA GLU A 4 -6.37 17.88 -18.15
C GLU A 4 -5.73 16.86 -17.18
N GLU A 5 -5.51 17.25 -15.92
CA GLU A 5 -5.02 16.33 -14.88
C GLU A 5 -6.00 15.19 -14.63
N LYS A 6 -7.31 15.46 -14.64
CA LYS A 6 -8.33 14.42 -14.51
C LYS A 6 -8.31 13.45 -15.69
N ASP A 7 -8.26 13.97 -16.93
CA ASP A 7 -8.27 13.12 -18.11
C ASP A 7 -7.02 12.23 -18.18
N LYS A 8 -5.84 12.77 -17.81
CA LYS A 8 -4.60 11.99 -17.65
C LYS A 8 -4.75 10.90 -16.58
N LEU A 9 -5.31 11.23 -15.41
CA LEU A 9 -5.56 10.25 -14.34
C LEU A 9 -6.48 9.12 -14.84
N PHE A 10 -7.53 9.44 -15.59
CA PHE A 10 -8.48 8.45 -16.11
C PHE A 10 -7.84 7.52 -17.14
N GLU A 11 -7.06 8.06 -18.07
CA GLU A 11 -6.32 7.27 -19.05
C GLU A 11 -5.32 6.33 -18.36
N GLN A 12 -4.56 6.84 -17.39
CA GLN A 12 -3.60 6.03 -16.65
C GLN A 12 -4.29 4.97 -15.76
N THR A 13 -5.47 5.30 -15.22
CA THR A 13 -6.29 4.33 -14.47
C THR A 13 -6.70 3.16 -15.34
N ASP A 14 -7.17 3.41 -16.57
CA ASP A 14 -7.55 2.34 -17.50
C ASP A 14 -6.36 1.43 -17.83
N LYS A 15 -5.19 2.01 -18.12
CA LYS A 15 -3.96 1.25 -18.39
C LYS A 15 -3.56 0.36 -17.22
N VAL A 16 -3.63 0.88 -15.98
CA VAL A 16 -3.30 0.08 -14.79
C VAL A 16 -4.28 -1.08 -14.61
N LEU A 17 -5.58 -0.84 -14.77
CA LEU A 17 -6.57 -1.90 -14.66
C LEU A 17 -6.43 -2.95 -15.77
N GLU A 18 -6.07 -2.54 -16.99
CA GLU A 18 -5.75 -3.45 -18.10
C GLU A 18 -4.53 -4.34 -17.77
N ILE A 19 -3.46 -3.79 -17.16
CA ILE A 19 -2.32 -4.58 -16.68
C ILE A 19 -2.76 -5.64 -15.66
N PHE A 20 -3.65 -5.29 -14.72
CA PHE A 20 -4.19 -6.26 -13.78
C PHE A 20 -5.01 -7.36 -14.45
N GLU A 21 -5.80 -7.04 -15.47
CA GLU A 21 -6.59 -8.01 -16.23
C GLU A 21 -5.69 -8.96 -17.03
N GLN A 22 -4.64 -8.45 -17.65
CA GLN A 22 -3.69 -9.25 -18.44
C GLN A 22 -2.81 -10.13 -17.57
N ASN A 23 -2.27 -9.58 -16.49
CA ASN A 23 -1.28 -10.26 -15.65
C ASN A 23 -1.91 -11.18 -14.59
N GLN A 24 -3.12 -10.87 -14.12
CA GLN A 24 -3.81 -11.61 -13.05
C GLN A 24 -2.89 -11.96 -11.86
N PRO A 25 -2.17 -10.97 -11.28
CA PRO A 25 -1.14 -11.25 -10.28
C PRO A 25 -1.69 -11.82 -8.97
N ILE A 26 -2.99 -11.59 -8.71
CA ILE A 26 -3.72 -12.07 -7.54
C ILE A 26 -5.01 -12.72 -8.06
N LYS A 27 -5.22 -13.99 -7.71
CA LYS A 27 -6.41 -14.75 -8.10
C LYS A 27 -7.61 -14.39 -7.23
N SER A 28 -8.80 -14.80 -7.66
CA SER A 28 -10.06 -14.52 -6.94
C SER A 28 -10.13 -15.17 -5.55
N ASP A 29 -9.35 -16.21 -5.29
CA ASP A 29 -9.23 -16.89 -4.00
C ASP A 29 -8.13 -16.29 -3.10
N GLY A 30 -7.53 -15.15 -3.49
CA GLY A 30 -6.46 -14.50 -2.77
C GLY A 30 -5.06 -15.10 -2.99
N THR A 31 -4.93 -16.21 -3.75
CA THR A 31 -3.60 -16.78 -4.04
C THR A 31 -2.83 -15.95 -5.06
N PHE A 32 -1.51 -15.93 -4.92
CA PHE A 32 -0.62 -15.16 -5.79
C PHE A 32 0.75 -15.83 -5.93
N GLU A 33 1.45 -15.48 -7.02
CA GLU A 33 2.85 -15.85 -7.27
C GLU A 33 3.72 -14.58 -7.21
N ILE A 34 4.73 -14.58 -6.36
CA ILE A 34 5.56 -13.40 -6.09
C ILE A 34 6.18 -12.81 -7.36
N GLU A 35 6.67 -13.65 -8.26
CA GLU A 35 7.26 -13.18 -9.52
C GLU A 35 6.24 -12.44 -10.40
N GLN A 36 4.97 -12.89 -10.37
CA GLN A 36 3.91 -12.20 -11.11
C GLN A 36 3.49 -10.89 -10.45
N VAL A 37 3.46 -10.86 -9.11
CA VAL A 37 3.24 -9.63 -8.33
C VAL A 37 4.35 -8.60 -8.63
N LYS A 38 5.61 -9.03 -8.57
CA LYS A 38 6.79 -8.21 -8.85
C LYS A 38 6.78 -7.65 -10.27
N LYS A 39 6.52 -8.51 -11.26
CA LYS A 39 6.40 -8.13 -12.66
C LYS A 39 5.32 -7.06 -12.85
N THR A 40 4.13 -7.28 -12.29
CA THR A 40 3.00 -6.35 -12.41
C THR A 40 3.30 -5.00 -11.75
N ALA A 41 3.92 -5.00 -10.57
CA ALA A 41 4.32 -3.78 -9.89
C ALA A 41 5.35 -2.98 -10.71
N ALA A 42 6.33 -3.66 -11.34
CA ALA A 42 7.33 -3.01 -12.19
C ALA A 42 6.71 -2.42 -13.47
N GLU A 43 5.79 -3.13 -14.14
CA GLU A 43 5.07 -2.62 -15.32
C GLU A 43 4.24 -1.37 -14.99
N ILE A 44 3.57 -1.35 -13.84
CA ILE A 44 2.81 -0.18 -13.39
C ILE A 44 3.76 0.98 -13.04
N ALA A 45 4.88 0.70 -12.36
CA ALA A 45 5.89 1.71 -12.04
C ALA A 45 6.44 2.37 -13.31
N ASP A 46 6.75 1.59 -14.35
CA ASP A 46 7.30 2.09 -15.61
C ASP A 46 6.38 3.09 -16.32
N ILE A 47 5.05 2.89 -16.25
CA ILE A 47 4.10 3.81 -16.90
C ILE A 47 3.73 5.01 -16.01
N LEU A 48 3.89 4.93 -14.68
CA LEU A 48 3.42 5.95 -13.76
C LEU A 48 4.52 6.82 -13.15
N ILE A 49 5.72 6.30 -12.96
CA ILE A 49 6.85 7.05 -12.37
C ILE A 49 7.68 7.63 -13.53
N GLU A 50 7.51 8.93 -13.77
CA GLU A 50 8.19 9.63 -14.90
C GLU A 50 9.71 9.69 -14.70
N ASN A 51 10.17 9.93 -13.46
CA ASN A 51 11.61 9.95 -13.16
C ASN A 51 12.16 8.53 -13.06
N LYS A 52 12.86 8.09 -14.10
CA LYS A 52 13.38 6.72 -14.19
C LYS A 52 14.46 6.37 -13.18
N GLU A 53 15.15 7.35 -12.61
CA GLU A 53 16.08 7.11 -11.51
C GLU A 53 15.32 6.84 -10.20
N SER A 54 14.26 7.60 -9.93
CA SER A 54 13.37 7.38 -8.77
C SER A 54 12.64 6.06 -8.88
N GLU A 55 12.12 5.70 -10.06
CA GLU A 55 11.53 4.38 -10.33
C GLU A 55 12.51 3.26 -10.00
N LYS A 56 13.74 3.34 -10.54
CA LYS A 56 14.77 2.35 -10.29
C LYS A 56 15.07 2.20 -8.80
N LYS A 57 15.30 3.30 -8.07
CA LYS A 57 15.56 3.28 -6.63
C LYS A 57 14.40 2.70 -5.84
N PHE A 58 13.17 3.02 -6.24
CA PHE A 58 11.95 2.50 -5.61
C PHE A 58 11.85 0.98 -5.74
N LEU A 59 12.10 0.44 -6.93
CA LEU A 59 12.10 -1.00 -7.17
C LEU A 59 13.29 -1.70 -6.49
N GLU A 60 14.50 -1.13 -6.55
CA GLU A 60 15.69 -1.64 -5.88
C GLU A 60 15.53 -1.69 -4.36
N TRP A 61 14.84 -0.71 -3.77
CA TRP A 61 14.55 -0.72 -2.34
C TRP A 61 13.70 -1.95 -1.97
N MET A 62 12.64 -2.22 -2.71
CA MET A 62 11.80 -3.40 -2.49
C MET A 62 12.57 -4.71 -2.65
N ASP A 63 13.53 -4.77 -3.58
CA ASP A 63 14.39 -5.95 -3.79
C ASP A 63 15.37 -6.19 -2.63
N THR A 64 15.83 -5.13 -1.97
CA THR A 64 16.89 -5.20 -0.97
C THR A 64 16.40 -5.22 0.48
N HIS A 65 15.12 -4.87 0.74
CA HIS A 65 14.54 -4.73 2.08
C HIS A 65 13.49 -5.80 2.44
N GLU A 66 13.56 -6.97 1.84
CA GLU A 66 12.65 -8.09 2.11
C GLU A 66 11.16 -7.80 1.83
N PHE A 67 10.83 -6.76 1.04
CA PHE A 67 9.44 -6.42 0.71
C PHE A 67 8.69 -7.59 0.07
N TRP A 68 9.34 -8.30 -0.84
CA TRP A 68 8.77 -9.43 -1.57
C TRP A 68 8.64 -10.72 -0.76
N THR A 69 9.19 -10.77 0.45
CA THR A 69 9.21 -11.98 1.27
C THR A 69 8.55 -11.80 2.63
N SER A 70 8.37 -10.57 3.07
CA SER A 70 7.71 -10.26 4.35
C SER A 70 6.21 -10.56 4.31
N PRO A 71 5.60 -11.00 5.43
CA PRO A 71 4.16 -11.07 5.57
C PRO A 71 3.55 -9.67 5.74
N ALA A 72 2.28 -9.49 5.38
CA ALA A 72 1.54 -8.25 5.66
C ALA A 72 1.21 -8.11 7.16
N SER A 73 1.06 -9.21 7.88
CA SER A 73 0.80 -9.22 9.32
C SER A 73 1.34 -10.46 10.00
N ALA A 74 1.40 -10.43 11.34
CA ALA A 74 1.76 -11.60 12.14
C ALA A 74 0.60 -12.59 12.34
N ARG A 75 -0.67 -12.16 12.22
CA ARG A 75 -1.84 -12.95 12.62
C ARG A 75 -3.10 -12.74 11.80
N PHE A 76 -3.14 -11.69 11.00
CA PHE A 76 -4.32 -11.28 10.23
C PHE A 76 -4.09 -11.52 8.73
N HIS A 77 -4.69 -10.71 7.89
CA HIS A 77 -4.55 -10.77 6.44
C HIS A 77 -3.07 -10.86 6.00
N GLY A 78 -2.82 -11.54 4.90
CA GLY A 78 -1.49 -11.66 4.31
C GLY A 78 -0.42 -12.29 5.23
N ASN A 79 -0.82 -13.16 6.19
CA ASN A 79 0.09 -13.89 7.09
C ASN A 79 0.77 -15.05 6.38
N VAL A 80 1.40 -14.75 5.25
CA VAL A 80 2.13 -15.71 4.40
C VAL A 80 3.40 -15.06 3.86
N LYS A 81 4.33 -15.88 3.37
CA LYS A 81 5.53 -15.36 2.71
C LYS A 81 5.13 -14.52 1.49
N GLY A 82 5.62 -13.29 1.43
CA GLY A 82 5.30 -12.33 0.37
C GLY A 82 3.92 -11.68 0.52
N GLY A 83 3.22 -11.92 1.65
CA GLY A 83 1.91 -11.34 1.91
C GLY A 83 1.92 -9.81 1.85
N LEU A 84 3.01 -9.16 2.29
CA LEU A 84 3.17 -7.70 2.18
C LEU A 84 3.07 -7.23 0.73
N ALA A 85 3.80 -7.86 -0.17
CA ALA A 85 3.79 -7.50 -1.60
C ALA A 85 2.44 -7.80 -2.25
N GLY A 86 1.84 -8.96 -1.96
CA GLY A 86 0.50 -9.33 -2.45
C GLY A 86 -0.56 -8.33 -1.98
N HIS A 87 -0.58 -8.02 -0.70
CA HIS A 87 -1.47 -7.03 -0.10
C HIS A 87 -1.27 -5.64 -0.72
N SER A 88 -0.04 -5.12 -0.76
CA SER A 88 0.23 -3.79 -1.32
C SER A 88 -0.19 -3.69 -2.79
N LEU A 89 0.05 -4.73 -3.60
CA LEU A 89 -0.41 -4.74 -4.99
C LEU A 89 -1.95 -4.82 -5.09
N LEU A 90 -2.61 -5.52 -4.17
CA LEU A 90 -4.07 -5.53 -4.12
C LEU A 90 -4.63 -4.17 -3.70
N VAL A 91 -3.97 -3.46 -2.77
CA VAL A 91 -4.32 -2.07 -2.43
C VAL A 91 -4.20 -1.16 -3.66
N VAL A 92 -3.15 -1.33 -4.49
CA VAL A 92 -3.07 -0.64 -5.80
C VAL A 92 -4.30 -0.92 -6.65
N LYS A 93 -4.67 -2.20 -6.83
CA LYS A 93 -5.84 -2.59 -7.62
C LYS A 93 -7.13 -1.93 -7.11
N GLN A 94 -7.37 -1.98 -5.80
CA GLN A 94 -8.56 -1.39 -5.18
C GLN A 94 -8.55 0.14 -5.34
N ALA A 95 -7.42 0.80 -5.13
CA ALA A 95 -7.30 2.25 -5.29
C ALA A 95 -7.63 2.69 -6.72
N PHE A 96 -7.11 2.00 -7.73
CA PHE A 96 -7.41 2.31 -9.13
C PHE A 96 -8.86 1.94 -9.52
N PHE A 97 -9.44 0.91 -8.93
CA PHE A 97 -10.85 0.58 -9.12
C PHE A 97 -11.76 1.73 -8.68
N TYR A 98 -11.42 2.40 -7.57
CA TYR A 98 -12.20 3.53 -7.06
C TYR A 98 -11.81 4.89 -7.67
N ALA A 99 -10.61 5.03 -8.25
CA ALA A 99 -9.97 6.30 -8.57
C ALA A 99 -10.83 7.26 -9.37
N LYS A 100 -11.49 6.79 -10.45
CA LYS A 100 -12.31 7.64 -11.32
C LYS A 100 -13.50 8.26 -10.59
N SER A 101 -14.33 7.42 -9.96
CA SER A 101 -15.50 7.89 -9.20
C SER A 101 -15.10 8.78 -8.05
N PHE A 102 -13.95 8.48 -7.42
CA PHE A 102 -13.42 9.27 -6.32
C PHE A 102 -12.99 10.67 -6.78
N ALA A 103 -12.23 10.74 -7.88
CA ALA A 103 -11.80 12.00 -8.46
C ALA A 103 -12.98 12.86 -8.93
N GLU A 104 -13.96 12.29 -9.61
CA GLU A 104 -15.18 13.00 -10.04
C GLU A 104 -15.97 13.59 -8.88
N ASN A 105 -16.17 12.78 -7.83
CA ASN A 105 -16.87 13.22 -6.63
C ASN A 105 -16.10 14.33 -5.91
N PHE A 106 -14.77 14.17 -5.78
CA PHE A 106 -13.93 15.20 -5.17
C PHE A 106 -13.93 16.50 -5.95
N MET A 107 -13.82 16.46 -7.27
CA MET A 107 -13.87 17.66 -8.12
C MET A 107 -15.18 18.44 -8.01
N SER A 108 -16.27 17.77 -7.66
CA SER A 108 -17.57 18.40 -7.41
C SER A 108 -17.66 19.03 -6.00
N SER A 109 -16.66 18.83 -5.15
CA SER A 109 -16.67 19.30 -3.77
C SER A 109 -16.14 20.73 -3.63
N LYS A 110 -16.48 21.37 -2.50
CA LYS A 110 -15.97 22.71 -2.15
C LYS A 110 -14.45 22.76 -1.85
N ARG A 111 -13.77 21.61 -1.88
CA ARG A 111 -12.33 21.49 -1.58
C ARG A 111 -11.49 21.09 -2.80
N SER A 112 -12.12 21.03 -3.96
CA SER A 112 -11.47 20.63 -5.21
C SER A 112 -10.28 21.49 -5.63
N ASP A 113 -10.18 22.73 -5.10
CA ASP A 113 -9.07 23.65 -5.32
C ASP A 113 -7.92 23.48 -4.32
N LYS A 114 -8.07 22.66 -3.26
CA LYS A 114 -7.10 22.52 -2.16
C LYS A 114 -6.13 21.37 -2.35
N PHE A 115 -6.55 20.33 -3.07
CA PHE A 115 -5.78 19.11 -3.24
C PHE A 115 -5.76 18.69 -4.71
N THR A 116 -4.64 18.15 -5.13
CA THR A 116 -4.50 17.44 -6.39
C THR A 116 -3.74 16.15 -6.14
N PHE A 117 -3.99 15.12 -6.92
CA PHE A 117 -3.26 13.86 -6.90
C PHE A 117 -3.27 13.25 -8.31
N SER A 118 -2.24 12.49 -8.61
CA SER A 118 -2.03 11.82 -9.89
C SER A 118 -2.17 10.29 -9.74
N ALA A 119 -2.17 9.58 -10.85
CA ALA A 119 -2.07 8.12 -10.84
C ALA A 119 -0.75 7.63 -10.19
N SER A 120 0.35 8.37 -10.40
CA SER A 120 1.62 8.09 -9.72
C SER A 120 1.49 8.20 -8.20
N ASP A 121 0.78 9.23 -7.70
CA ASP A 121 0.56 9.39 -6.26
C ASP A 121 -0.28 8.24 -5.67
N ILE A 122 -1.31 7.78 -6.40
CA ILE A 122 -2.11 6.61 -6.01
C ILE A 122 -1.21 5.37 -5.92
N PHE A 123 -0.43 5.09 -6.96
CA PHE A 123 0.44 3.92 -7.02
C PHE A 123 1.48 3.93 -5.91
N ILE A 124 2.25 5.03 -5.79
CA ILE A 124 3.32 5.15 -4.80
C ILE A 124 2.74 5.03 -3.38
N SER A 125 1.63 5.72 -3.08
CA SER A 125 1.03 5.62 -1.75
C SER A 125 0.49 4.23 -1.45
N ALA A 126 -0.12 3.55 -2.42
CA ALA A 126 -0.65 2.20 -2.25
C ALA A 126 0.45 1.14 -2.08
N ILE A 127 1.58 1.24 -2.79
CA ILE A 127 2.72 0.32 -2.59
C ILE A 127 3.45 0.62 -1.28
N ALA A 128 3.69 1.89 -0.97
CA ALA A 128 4.56 2.28 0.14
C ALA A 128 3.84 2.44 1.48
N HIS A 129 2.50 2.30 1.56
CA HIS A 129 1.76 2.54 2.80
C HIS A 129 2.31 1.73 3.98
N ASP A 130 2.71 0.51 3.72
CA ASP A 130 3.20 -0.47 4.69
C ASP A 130 4.70 -0.82 4.54
N PHE A 131 5.53 0.04 3.95
CA PHE A 131 6.97 -0.18 3.84
C PHE A 131 7.64 -0.50 5.18
N CYS A 132 7.13 0.05 6.27
CA CYS A 132 7.59 -0.23 7.63
C CYS A 132 7.52 -1.72 8.03
N LYS A 133 6.73 -2.53 7.33
CA LYS A 133 6.61 -3.97 7.59
C LYS A 133 7.70 -4.80 6.89
N ALA A 134 8.36 -4.25 5.88
CA ALA A 134 9.43 -4.95 5.17
C ALA A 134 10.59 -5.32 6.12
N GLY A 135 10.93 -6.61 6.20
CA GLY A 135 11.97 -7.10 7.08
C GLY A 135 11.68 -7.07 8.58
N SER A 136 10.47 -6.70 9.01
CA SER A 136 10.11 -6.51 10.43
C SER A 136 9.77 -7.80 11.19
N TYR A 137 9.68 -8.95 10.50
CA TYR A 137 9.22 -10.20 11.08
C TYR A 137 10.29 -11.28 11.07
N ASN A 138 10.27 -12.13 12.12
CA ASN A 138 10.94 -13.42 12.14
C ASN A 138 9.92 -14.54 11.94
N LEU A 139 10.31 -15.59 11.20
CA LEU A 139 9.57 -16.84 11.15
C LEU A 139 10.03 -17.71 12.32
N GLU A 140 9.14 -17.93 13.28
CA GLU A 140 9.36 -18.79 14.46
C GLU A 140 8.48 -20.05 14.37
N SER A 141 8.70 -21.00 15.28
CA SER A 141 7.91 -22.23 15.38
C SER A 141 7.31 -22.36 16.77
N ARG A 142 6.03 -22.66 16.87
CA ARG A 142 5.34 -22.92 18.14
C ARG A 142 4.77 -24.33 18.18
N LYS A 143 4.76 -24.90 19.37
CA LYS A 143 4.17 -26.22 19.61
C LYS A 143 2.63 -26.04 19.82
N THR A 144 1.85 -26.71 18.98
CA THR A 144 0.39 -26.69 19.03
C THR A 144 -0.17 -28.11 19.03
N LYS A 145 -1.48 -28.27 19.27
CA LYS A 145 -2.16 -29.56 19.10
C LYS A 145 -3.00 -29.54 17.81
N ASP A 146 -2.96 -30.64 17.07
CA ASP A 146 -3.87 -30.86 15.95
C ASP A 146 -5.30 -31.18 16.47
N ILE A 147 -6.26 -31.31 15.54
CA ILE A 147 -7.65 -31.66 15.86
C ILE A 147 -7.81 -33.03 16.53
N LYS A 148 -6.80 -33.90 16.45
CA LYS A 148 -6.76 -35.22 17.10
C LYS A 148 -6.06 -35.20 18.46
N GLY A 149 -5.58 -33.99 18.89
CA GLY A 149 -4.86 -33.83 20.15
C GLY A 149 -3.36 -34.15 20.09
N ASN A 150 -2.79 -34.47 18.93
CA ASN A 150 -1.37 -34.75 18.78
C ASN A 150 -0.59 -33.43 18.71
N TRP A 151 0.60 -33.44 19.33
CA TRP A 151 1.49 -32.30 19.27
C TRP A 151 2.14 -32.17 17.90
N LYS A 152 2.09 -30.95 17.32
CA LYS A 152 2.78 -30.55 16.09
C LYS A 152 3.49 -29.21 16.27
N TYR A 153 4.44 -28.93 15.40
CA TYR A 153 5.06 -27.61 15.29
C TYR A 153 4.42 -26.87 14.13
N GLU A 154 4.02 -25.62 14.37
CA GLU A 154 3.48 -24.73 13.36
C GLU A 154 4.39 -23.50 13.20
N PRO A 155 4.75 -23.12 11.98
CA PRO A 155 5.42 -21.84 11.76
C PRO A 155 4.45 -20.69 12.05
N PHE A 156 4.99 -19.58 12.52
CA PHE A 156 4.24 -18.33 12.70
C PHE A 156 5.19 -17.14 12.60
N TYR A 157 4.67 -16.00 12.15
CA TYR A 157 5.42 -14.76 12.11
C TYR A 157 5.34 -14.01 13.43
N LYS A 158 6.44 -13.42 13.83
CA LYS A 158 6.55 -12.60 15.04
C LYS A 158 7.37 -11.37 14.75
N VAL A 159 6.88 -10.21 15.18
CA VAL A 159 7.63 -8.96 15.06
C VAL A 159 8.97 -9.09 15.78
N LYS A 160 10.06 -8.66 15.15
CA LYS A 160 11.42 -8.62 15.72
C LYS A 160 11.42 -7.78 16.99
N THR A 161 12.06 -8.26 18.06
CA THR A 161 12.03 -7.60 19.38
C THR A 161 12.79 -6.28 19.43
N ASP A 162 13.74 -6.10 18.54
CA ASP A 162 14.55 -4.89 18.35
C ASP A 162 13.99 -3.95 17.27
N TRP A 163 12.87 -4.35 16.64
CA TRP A 163 12.23 -3.54 15.62
C TRP A 163 11.58 -2.30 16.26
N ARG A 164 11.99 -1.14 15.79
CA ARG A 164 11.46 0.15 16.24
C ARG A 164 10.93 0.92 15.08
N ASN A 165 9.79 1.57 15.26
CA ASN A 165 9.24 2.52 14.32
C ASN A 165 8.59 3.70 15.07
N ILE A 166 8.35 4.77 14.35
CA ILE A 166 7.71 5.99 14.86
C ILE A 166 6.21 6.06 14.54
N GLY A 167 5.56 4.90 14.43
CA GLY A 167 4.20 4.69 13.93
C GLY A 167 4.20 4.22 12.49
N HIS A 168 3.28 3.32 12.12
CA HIS A 168 3.26 2.62 10.83
C HIS A 168 3.43 3.57 9.64
N GLY A 169 2.50 4.50 9.48
CA GLY A 169 2.51 5.39 8.33
C GLY A 169 3.70 6.35 8.32
N ASN A 170 4.12 6.87 9.50
CA ASN A 170 5.25 7.79 9.58
C ASN A 170 6.57 7.11 9.21
N GLU A 171 6.78 5.87 9.68
CA GLU A 171 7.95 5.07 9.31
C GLU A 171 7.96 4.76 7.82
N SER A 172 6.81 4.37 7.26
CA SER A 172 6.67 4.12 5.82
C SER A 172 7.00 5.36 4.97
N VAL A 173 6.63 6.56 5.43
CA VAL A 173 7.04 7.82 4.77
C VAL A 173 8.55 8.01 4.79
N LEU A 174 9.23 7.78 5.94
CA LEU A 174 10.69 7.91 6.00
C LEU A 174 11.38 6.97 5.02
N LEU A 175 10.94 5.71 4.98
CA LEU A 175 11.49 4.71 4.04
C LEU A 175 11.21 5.06 2.58
N LEU A 176 10.04 5.62 2.25
CA LEU A 176 9.78 6.14 0.91
C LEU A 176 10.76 7.26 0.54
N LEU A 177 11.03 8.19 1.44
CA LEU A 177 11.93 9.31 1.18
C LEU A 177 13.38 8.89 0.95
N GLU A 178 13.79 7.70 1.38
CA GLU A 178 15.10 7.11 1.03
C GLU A 178 15.16 6.75 -0.48
N THR A 179 14.02 6.43 -1.09
CA THR A 179 13.93 6.03 -2.51
C THR A 179 13.58 7.18 -3.43
N ILE A 180 12.59 8.00 -3.05
CA ILE A 180 12.06 9.14 -3.83
C ILE A 180 12.09 10.40 -2.95
N PRO A 181 13.27 11.01 -2.72
CA PRO A 181 13.41 12.18 -1.83
C PRO A 181 12.57 13.39 -2.25
N GLU A 182 12.32 13.56 -3.55
CA GLU A 182 11.46 14.61 -4.09
C GLU A 182 10.00 14.51 -3.60
N SER A 183 9.55 13.34 -3.17
CA SER A 183 8.23 13.15 -2.56
C SER A 183 8.02 14.01 -1.31
N LEU A 184 9.10 14.51 -0.70
CA LEU A 184 9.01 15.46 0.42
C LEU A 184 8.22 16.72 0.05
N GLN A 185 8.20 17.11 -1.21
CA GLN A 185 7.44 18.27 -1.71
C GLN A 185 5.95 17.94 -1.94
N ASN A 186 5.58 16.65 -1.99
CA ASN A 186 4.21 16.21 -2.21
C ASN A 186 3.50 15.88 -0.89
N ARG A 187 2.93 16.91 -0.27
CA ARG A 187 2.22 16.77 1.02
C ARG A 187 0.99 15.88 0.91
N THR A 188 0.30 15.87 -0.23
CA THR A 188 -0.87 15.00 -0.48
C THR A 188 -0.50 13.52 -0.37
N LEU A 189 0.60 13.12 -1.01
CA LEU A 189 1.15 11.77 -0.95
C LEU A 189 1.63 11.39 0.47
N ILE A 190 2.42 12.28 1.11
CA ILE A 190 2.94 12.03 2.46
C ILE A 190 1.81 11.82 3.46
N GLU A 191 0.78 12.65 3.43
CA GLU A 191 -0.38 12.49 4.30
C GLU A 191 -1.13 11.19 4.04
N ALA A 192 -1.26 10.77 2.78
CA ALA A 192 -1.92 9.51 2.43
C ALA A 192 -1.22 8.31 3.05
N ILE A 193 0.10 8.22 2.93
CA ILE A 193 0.90 7.14 3.54
C ILE A 193 0.89 7.26 5.07
N SER A 194 1.16 8.45 5.59
CA SER A 194 1.25 8.69 7.03
C SER A 194 -0.05 8.38 7.78
N ARG A 195 -1.21 8.48 7.14
CA ARG A 195 -2.54 8.38 7.77
C ARG A 195 -3.41 7.25 7.20
N HIS A 196 -2.83 6.30 6.45
CA HIS A 196 -3.58 5.18 5.88
C HIS A 196 -4.26 4.30 6.94
N MET A 197 -3.65 4.12 8.12
CA MET A 197 -4.21 3.36 9.24
C MET A 197 -5.45 3.98 9.89
N GLY A 198 -5.90 5.15 9.44
CA GLY A 198 -7.03 5.83 10.04
C GLY A 198 -6.82 6.18 11.52
N PHE A 199 -7.78 5.79 12.37
CA PHE A 199 -7.71 6.06 13.82
C PHE A 199 -6.87 5.06 14.61
N SER A 200 -6.50 3.92 14.04
CA SER A 200 -5.90 2.81 14.79
C SER A 200 -4.47 3.07 15.25
N ASP A 201 -3.73 3.93 14.54
CA ASP A 201 -2.32 4.26 14.82
C ASP A 201 -2.13 5.67 15.43
N LEU A 202 -3.20 6.27 15.94
CA LEU A 202 -3.19 7.65 16.43
C LEU A 202 -3.26 7.72 17.96
N SER A 203 -2.46 8.61 18.54
CA SER A 203 -2.65 9.09 19.90
C SER A 203 -3.96 9.88 20.05
N ASP A 204 -4.44 10.07 21.29
CA ASP A 204 -5.67 10.82 21.54
C ASP A 204 -5.58 12.27 21.04
N MET A 205 -4.40 12.89 21.09
CA MET A 205 -4.19 14.24 20.57
C MET A 205 -4.26 14.30 19.05
N GLU A 206 -3.75 13.30 18.35
CA GLU A 206 -3.82 13.23 16.89
C GLU A 206 -5.24 12.97 16.41
N ARG A 207 -6.02 12.18 17.14
CA ARG A 207 -7.45 11.91 16.83
C ARG A 207 -8.30 13.18 16.77
N ILE A 208 -8.02 14.17 17.62
CA ILE A 208 -8.75 15.44 17.64
C ILE A 208 -8.65 16.15 16.28
N ASN A 209 -7.49 16.09 15.64
CA ASN A 209 -7.22 16.77 14.38
C ASN A 209 -7.37 15.88 13.15
N PHE A 210 -7.73 14.62 13.32
CA PHE A 210 -7.75 13.65 12.22
C PHE A 210 -8.69 14.04 11.07
N SER A 211 -9.79 14.74 11.39
CA SER A 211 -10.72 15.25 10.38
C SER A 211 -10.07 16.22 9.37
N LEU A 212 -8.93 16.82 9.71
CA LEU A 212 -8.18 17.66 8.77
C LEU A 212 -7.51 16.80 7.67
N PHE A 213 -7.01 15.63 8.03
CA PHE A 213 -6.40 14.69 7.06
C PHE A 213 -7.44 14.09 6.12
N LEU A 214 -8.68 13.87 6.60
CA LEU A 214 -9.78 13.38 5.75
C LEU A 214 -10.24 14.42 4.69
N GLN A 215 -9.73 15.64 4.74
CA GLN A 215 -9.94 16.62 3.66
C GLN A 215 -9.07 16.32 2.44
N ASN A 216 -7.97 15.59 2.62
CA ASN A 216 -7.13 15.09 1.55
C ASN A 216 -7.80 13.84 0.92
N PRO A 217 -8.23 13.90 -0.35
CA PRO A 217 -8.93 12.79 -0.98
C PRO A 217 -8.07 11.53 -1.09
N LEU A 218 -6.74 11.67 -1.24
CA LEU A 218 -5.85 10.53 -1.35
C LEU A 218 -5.75 9.75 -0.02
N VAL A 219 -5.81 10.44 1.14
CA VAL A 219 -5.90 9.77 2.45
C VAL A 219 -7.10 8.83 2.50
N VAL A 220 -8.28 9.33 2.11
CA VAL A 220 -9.53 8.57 2.16
C VAL A 220 -9.52 7.43 1.14
N LEU A 221 -8.97 7.67 -0.06
CA LEU A 221 -8.86 6.66 -1.11
C LEU A 221 -7.96 5.49 -0.67
N ILE A 222 -6.78 5.78 -0.09
CA ILE A 222 -5.86 4.73 0.35
C ILE A 222 -6.42 3.97 1.55
N GLN A 223 -7.06 4.63 2.52
CA GLN A 223 -7.76 3.94 3.61
C GLN A 223 -8.83 2.97 3.10
N LEU A 224 -9.67 3.41 2.17
CA LEU A 224 -10.71 2.57 1.58
C LEU A 224 -10.10 1.38 0.82
N ALA A 225 -9.04 1.62 0.06
CA ALA A 225 -8.36 0.59 -0.72
C ALA A 225 -7.70 -0.45 0.18
N ASP A 226 -7.02 -0.03 1.24
CA ASP A 226 -6.37 -0.88 2.24
C ASP A 226 -7.42 -1.74 2.99
N GLU A 227 -8.47 -1.13 3.53
CA GLU A 227 -9.56 -1.84 4.23
C GLU A 227 -10.24 -2.88 3.32
N THR A 228 -10.53 -2.52 2.07
CA THR A 228 -11.18 -3.47 1.15
C THR A 228 -10.24 -4.58 0.72
N ALA A 229 -8.95 -4.32 0.54
CA ALA A 229 -7.94 -5.34 0.29
C ALA A 229 -7.82 -6.32 1.47
N ALA A 230 -7.70 -5.79 2.69
CA ALA A 230 -7.54 -6.59 3.90
C ALA A 230 -8.79 -7.40 4.26
N GLN A 231 -9.99 -6.82 4.16
CA GLN A 231 -11.21 -7.43 4.70
C GLN A 231 -11.96 -8.29 3.67
N TRP A 232 -11.87 -7.97 2.39
CA TRP A 232 -12.63 -8.68 1.36
C TRP A 232 -11.81 -9.76 0.66
N TRP A 233 -10.48 -9.65 0.64
CA TRP A 233 -9.58 -10.57 -0.04
C TRP A 233 -8.66 -11.33 0.92
N ASP A 234 -8.63 -10.93 2.19
CA ASP A 234 -7.75 -11.50 3.24
C ASP A 234 -6.23 -11.43 2.88
N LEU A 235 -5.85 -10.39 2.14
CA LEU A 235 -4.48 -10.11 1.71
C LEU A 235 -3.94 -8.79 2.28
#